data_95629ef3210063e137c9b487bd918755
#
_entry.id   95629ef3210063e137c9b487bd918755
#
_cell.length_a   1.000
_cell.length_b   1.000
_cell.length_c   1.000
_cell.angle_alpha   90.00
_cell.angle_beta   90.00
_cell.angle_gamma   90.00
#
_symmetry.space_group_name_H-M   'P 1'
#
loop_
_entity.id
_entity.type
_entity.pdbx_description
1 polymer ?
#
loop_
_entity_poly.entity_id
_entity_poly.type
_entity_poly.pdbx_seq_one_letter_code
_entity_poly.pdbx_strand_id
1 'polypeptide(L)'
;VGLRGGTWLRRGDGARAPGPGERAERLVAWLLRPASRPWQALSLAVLLGICVSTSLRGNWGSDNAFVVKAADALLAGDSPYEDKRFLYLPSAVLMAVPEALLPTPVLRWLLPVGMSGLLAAGWWAALRLFSVPLRSRFAVGGFALFAIAYKPYVNLVLIGNWTAISAAALPVALLLAHRRSWVGAGLVVGLAIACKPMLVPVGLLFVLARQWRGLAAAVLLPALLSLAGALLMPSPTLFFTKTLPFLLGGQDAYALPWDASPIAVLPRLGVPEPVAVAVAFAGAAGGLWGAWRRWRRPEETDEGQLRLVETACMVMLAAFLVSRPSFDHYLLVVLPLLLASGVRPGSMPRSPWFWLALTPQVALLPWPSELAHKRRAFKDCATLCGLAILLARRALLSGRVTLEPVTTAGSPPRTEPECAAKPAASASRTAF
;
A
#
# COMPACT_ATOMS: atom_id res chain seq x y z
N VAL A 1 31.56 10.16 -75.07
CA VAL A 1 30.52 9.26 -74.49
C VAL A 1 30.99 8.94 -73.07
N GLY A 2 30.52 9.74 -72.08
CA GLY A 2 30.87 9.60 -70.68
C GLY A 2 29.77 8.89 -69.94
N LEU A 3 30.09 7.78 -69.28
CA LEU A 3 29.21 7.07 -68.39
C LEU A 3 29.35 7.65 -66.97
N ARG A 4 28.32 8.32 -66.47
CA ARG A 4 28.17 8.80 -65.09
C ARG A 4 27.88 7.62 -64.17
N GLY A 5 28.77 7.37 -63.19
CA GLY A 5 28.58 6.39 -62.12
C GLY A 5 27.37 6.72 -61.23
N GLY A 6 26.48 5.75 -61.07
CA GLY A 6 25.33 5.82 -60.19
C GLY A 6 25.79 5.69 -58.73
N THR A 7 25.45 6.69 -57.93
CA THR A 7 25.51 6.67 -56.45
C THR A 7 24.44 5.72 -55.93
N TRP A 8 24.85 4.53 -55.48
CA TRP A 8 23.95 3.61 -54.74
C TRP A 8 23.60 4.23 -53.39
N LEU A 9 22.30 4.48 -53.21
CA LEU A 9 21.67 4.86 -51.96
C LEU A 9 22.17 3.95 -50.84
N ARG A 10 22.83 4.52 -49.84
CA ARG A 10 23.05 3.87 -48.53
C ARG A 10 21.67 3.44 -48.00
N ARG A 11 21.44 2.14 -47.97
CA ARG A 11 20.30 1.54 -47.26
C ARG A 11 20.40 2.03 -45.83
N GLY A 12 19.27 2.61 -45.40
CA GLY A 12 19.11 3.18 -44.06
C GLY A 12 19.52 2.22 -42.95
N ASP A 13 20.17 2.78 -41.97
CA ASP A 13 20.47 2.13 -40.71
C ASP A 13 19.22 1.43 -40.20
N GLY A 14 19.23 0.11 -40.21
CA GLY A 14 18.13 -0.70 -39.70
C GLY A 14 17.89 -0.31 -38.22
N ALA A 15 16.81 0.44 -37.96
CA ALA A 15 16.43 0.81 -36.63
C ALA A 15 16.32 -0.47 -35.78
N ARG A 16 17.30 -0.74 -34.93
CA ARG A 16 17.28 -1.86 -33.99
C ARG A 16 15.96 -1.79 -33.21
N ALA A 17 15.21 -2.89 -33.18
CA ALA A 17 14.03 -2.98 -32.36
C ALA A 17 14.36 -2.60 -30.91
N PRO A 18 13.58 -1.72 -30.27
CA PRO A 18 13.88 -1.22 -28.92
C PRO A 18 13.98 -2.39 -27.96
N GLY A 19 15.04 -2.40 -27.14
CA GLY A 19 15.26 -3.40 -26.10
C GLY A 19 14.13 -3.38 -25.04
N PRO A 20 14.02 -4.44 -24.21
CA PRO A 20 12.96 -4.53 -23.20
C PRO A 20 12.93 -3.33 -22.24
N GLY A 21 14.08 -2.81 -21.84
CA GLY A 21 14.19 -1.61 -20.98
C GLY A 21 13.65 -0.35 -21.66
N GLU A 22 14.02 -0.12 -22.94
CA GLU A 22 13.54 1.03 -23.70
C GLU A 22 12.01 0.98 -23.91
N ARG A 23 11.45 -0.21 -24.11
CA ARG A 23 9.98 -0.38 -24.22
C ARG A 23 9.27 0.00 -22.93
N ALA A 24 9.82 -0.41 -21.78
CA ALA A 24 9.28 -0.06 -20.47
C ALA A 24 9.32 1.46 -20.22
N GLU A 25 10.43 2.14 -20.57
CA GLU A 25 10.54 3.59 -20.43
C GLU A 25 9.58 4.34 -21.39
N ARG A 26 9.44 3.88 -22.61
CA ARG A 26 8.44 4.45 -23.56
C ARG A 26 7.01 4.30 -23.05
N LEU A 27 6.67 3.14 -22.44
CA LEU A 27 5.36 2.90 -21.84
C LEU A 27 5.13 3.86 -20.67
N VAL A 28 6.10 4.02 -19.77
CA VAL A 28 5.98 4.95 -18.64
C VAL A 28 5.83 6.38 -19.15
N ALA A 29 6.65 6.80 -20.11
CA ALA A 29 6.53 8.13 -20.71
C ALA A 29 5.14 8.36 -21.35
N TRP A 30 4.57 7.34 -22.00
CA TRP A 30 3.21 7.41 -22.56
C TRP A 30 2.14 7.49 -21.46
N LEU A 31 2.29 6.72 -20.38
CA LEU A 31 1.38 6.74 -19.23
C LEU A 31 1.39 8.07 -18.48
N LEU A 32 2.54 8.74 -18.44
CA LEU A 32 2.68 10.04 -17.77
C LEU A 32 2.13 11.22 -18.59
N ARG A 33 1.78 11.03 -19.87
CA ARG A 33 1.11 12.06 -20.68
C ARG A 33 -0.26 12.39 -20.11
N PRO A 34 -0.75 13.63 -20.28
CA PRO A 34 -2.09 14.02 -19.85
C PRO A 34 -3.19 13.12 -20.43
N ALA A 35 -4.15 12.74 -19.59
CA ALA A 35 -5.35 12.04 -20.01
C ALA A 35 -6.28 12.99 -20.76
N SER A 36 -6.85 12.54 -21.88
CA SER A 36 -7.85 13.31 -22.62
C SER A 36 -9.15 13.43 -21.81
N ARG A 37 -9.99 14.41 -22.14
CA ARG A 37 -11.31 14.57 -21.49
C ARG A 37 -12.18 13.31 -21.54
N PRO A 38 -12.28 12.55 -22.67
CA PRO A 38 -13.02 11.30 -22.71
C PRO A 38 -12.48 10.26 -21.71
N TRP A 39 -11.15 10.14 -21.53
CA TRP A 39 -10.56 9.25 -20.54
C TRP A 39 -10.92 9.63 -19.10
N GLN A 40 -10.93 10.94 -18.79
CA GLN A 40 -11.34 11.44 -17.48
C GLN A 40 -12.82 11.16 -17.22
N ALA A 41 -13.68 11.43 -18.21
CA ALA A 41 -15.12 11.15 -18.14
C ALA A 41 -15.41 9.65 -17.96
N LEU A 42 -14.74 8.78 -18.73
CA LEU A 42 -14.88 7.32 -18.59
C LEU A 42 -14.44 6.84 -17.21
N SER A 43 -13.31 7.34 -16.70
CA SER A 43 -12.83 6.96 -15.38
C SER A 43 -13.79 7.39 -14.27
N LEU A 44 -14.35 8.59 -14.37
CA LEU A 44 -15.39 9.06 -13.46
C LEU A 44 -16.65 8.21 -13.55
N ALA A 45 -17.11 7.89 -14.77
CA ALA A 45 -18.29 7.05 -14.99
C ALA A 45 -18.12 5.64 -14.39
N VAL A 46 -16.90 5.06 -14.48
CA VAL A 46 -16.57 3.78 -13.85
C VAL A 46 -16.71 3.88 -12.31
N LEU A 47 -16.16 4.90 -11.69
CA LEU A 47 -16.21 5.07 -10.24
C LEU A 47 -17.63 5.32 -9.76
N LEU A 48 -18.39 6.18 -10.45
CA LEU A 48 -19.81 6.41 -10.17
C LEU A 48 -20.62 5.13 -10.35
N GLY A 49 -20.36 4.36 -11.43
CA GLY A 49 -20.99 3.06 -11.67
C GLY A 49 -20.75 2.06 -10.55
N ILE A 50 -19.53 2.02 -9.97
CA ILE A 50 -19.22 1.20 -8.78
C ILE A 50 -20.04 1.68 -7.59
N CYS A 51 -20.07 2.98 -7.30
CA CYS A 51 -20.85 3.53 -6.17
C CYS A 51 -22.34 3.20 -6.31
N VAL A 52 -22.93 3.44 -7.49
CA VAL A 52 -24.33 3.15 -7.75
C VAL A 52 -24.61 1.65 -7.63
N SER A 53 -23.80 0.81 -8.29
CA SER A 53 -24.02 -0.64 -8.27
C SER A 53 -23.91 -1.23 -6.88
N THR A 54 -23.01 -0.73 -6.04
CA THR A 54 -22.84 -1.18 -4.64
C THR A 54 -23.97 -0.68 -3.76
N SER A 55 -24.46 0.55 -3.93
CA SER A 55 -25.60 1.09 -3.19
C SER A 55 -26.90 0.33 -3.48
N LEU A 56 -27.06 -0.23 -4.68
CA LEU A 56 -28.29 -0.96 -5.07
C LEU A 56 -28.30 -2.42 -4.61
N ARG A 57 -27.18 -2.98 -4.09
CA ARG A 57 -27.12 -4.36 -3.63
C ARG A 57 -27.74 -4.52 -2.23
N GLY A 58 -28.34 -5.69 -1.97
CA GLY A 58 -29.00 -5.97 -0.69
C GLY A 58 -28.04 -6.11 0.51
N ASN A 59 -26.75 -6.42 0.26
CA ASN A 59 -25.72 -6.60 1.28
C ASN A 59 -24.76 -5.39 1.41
N TRP A 60 -25.21 -4.19 0.97
CA TRP A 60 -24.43 -2.96 1.13
C TRP A 60 -24.18 -2.68 2.63
N GLY A 61 -23.00 -2.14 2.93
CA GLY A 61 -22.66 -1.66 4.29
C GLY A 61 -22.62 -2.75 5.38
N SER A 62 -22.54 -4.03 5.02
CA SER A 62 -22.58 -5.14 5.99
C SER A 62 -21.51 -5.05 7.08
N ASP A 63 -20.31 -4.58 6.77
CA ASP A 63 -19.25 -4.40 7.77
C ASP A 63 -19.40 -3.06 8.51
N ASN A 64 -19.88 -2.03 7.82
CA ASN A 64 -20.17 -0.74 8.45
C ASN A 64 -21.30 -0.85 9.48
N ALA A 65 -22.23 -1.77 9.28
CA ALA A 65 -23.33 -1.99 10.22
C ALA A 65 -22.85 -2.34 11.64
N PHE A 66 -21.69 -2.99 11.81
CA PHE A 66 -21.14 -3.28 13.13
C PHE A 66 -20.72 -2.02 13.88
N VAL A 67 -20.12 -1.04 13.19
CA VAL A 67 -19.69 0.22 13.84
C VAL A 67 -20.84 1.17 14.07
N VAL A 68 -21.81 1.23 13.14
CA VAL A 68 -23.05 2.02 13.33
C VAL A 68 -23.85 1.47 14.51
N LYS A 69 -24.08 0.16 14.57
CA LYS A 69 -24.77 -0.49 15.69
C LYS A 69 -24.09 -0.24 17.04
N ALA A 70 -22.75 -0.23 17.06
CA ALA A 70 -21.99 0.08 18.28
C ALA A 70 -22.17 1.55 18.71
N ALA A 71 -22.26 2.49 17.76
CA ALA A 71 -22.56 3.89 18.05
C ALA A 71 -24.01 4.08 18.48
N ASP A 72 -24.97 3.38 17.86
CA ASP A 72 -26.38 3.38 18.29
C ASP A 72 -26.51 2.87 19.72
N ALA A 73 -25.81 1.80 20.09
CA ALA A 73 -25.80 1.27 21.45
C ALA A 73 -25.27 2.33 22.44
N LEU A 74 -24.17 3.00 22.13
CA LEU A 74 -23.65 4.11 22.94
C LEU A 74 -24.68 5.23 23.12
N LEU A 75 -25.34 5.64 22.03
CA LEU A 75 -26.36 6.70 22.06
C LEU A 75 -27.60 6.30 22.86
N ALA A 76 -27.94 4.99 22.91
CA ALA A 76 -29.01 4.43 23.71
C ALA A 76 -28.63 4.24 25.21
N GLY A 77 -27.35 4.45 25.56
CA GLY A 77 -26.85 4.21 26.93
C GLY A 77 -26.47 2.75 27.19
N ASP A 78 -26.36 1.93 26.14
CA ASP A 78 -25.96 0.53 26.20
C ASP A 78 -24.45 0.36 25.89
N SER A 79 -23.90 -0.81 26.28
CA SER A 79 -22.50 -1.09 26.02
C SER A 79 -22.29 -1.58 24.59
N PRO A 80 -21.44 -0.90 23.77
CA PRO A 80 -21.06 -1.37 22.43
C PRO A 80 -20.42 -2.76 22.41
N TYR A 81 -19.81 -3.19 23.52
CA TYR A 81 -19.10 -4.47 23.66
C TYR A 81 -19.98 -5.64 24.12
N GLU A 82 -21.28 -5.45 24.22
CA GLU A 82 -22.18 -6.59 24.34
C GLU A 82 -22.16 -7.50 23.11
N ASP A 83 -22.00 -6.92 21.93
CA ASP A 83 -21.73 -7.68 20.71
C ASP A 83 -20.21 -7.99 20.61
N LYS A 84 -19.83 -9.26 20.88
CA LYS A 84 -18.44 -9.73 20.76
C LYS A 84 -17.83 -9.54 19.38
N ARG A 85 -18.64 -9.30 18.32
CA ARG A 85 -18.19 -9.07 16.94
C ARG A 85 -17.80 -7.62 16.68
N PHE A 86 -18.06 -6.72 17.62
CA PHE A 86 -17.51 -5.38 17.54
C PHE A 86 -16.04 -5.41 17.99
N LEU A 87 -15.12 -5.51 17.01
CA LEU A 87 -13.70 -5.79 17.20
C LEU A 87 -12.83 -4.52 17.20
N TYR A 88 -13.42 -3.36 17.38
CA TYR A 88 -12.75 -2.07 17.29
C TYR A 88 -12.42 -1.51 18.68
N LEU A 89 -11.50 -0.54 18.71
CA LEU A 89 -11.18 0.22 19.92
C LEU A 89 -12.37 1.10 20.38
N PRO A 90 -12.43 1.51 21.65
CA PRO A 90 -13.45 2.45 22.13
C PRO A 90 -13.54 3.76 21.34
N SER A 91 -12.40 4.25 20.81
CA SER A 91 -12.35 5.42 19.93
C SER A 91 -13.20 5.25 18.66
N ALA A 92 -13.27 4.05 18.10
CA ALA A 92 -14.03 3.81 16.87
C ALA A 92 -15.53 4.04 17.04
N VAL A 93 -16.07 3.79 18.25
CA VAL A 93 -17.48 4.08 18.57
C VAL A 93 -17.76 5.57 18.41
N LEU A 94 -16.89 6.42 18.98
CA LEU A 94 -17.02 7.87 18.86
C LEU A 94 -16.94 8.34 17.40
N MET A 95 -16.03 7.73 16.63
CA MET A 95 -15.85 8.05 15.22
C MET A 95 -17.05 7.61 14.36
N ALA A 96 -17.83 6.63 14.82
CA ALA A 96 -19.02 6.13 14.13
C ALA A 96 -20.29 6.93 14.45
N VAL A 97 -20.33 7.72 15.54
CA VAL A 97 -21.49 8.51 15.93
C VAL A 97 -22.06 9.37 14.79
N PRO A 98 -21.25 10.10 13.99
CA PRO A 98 -21.79 10.87 12.86
C PRO A 98 -22.53 10.02 11.83
N GLU A 99 -22.10 8.77 11.62
CA GLU A 99 -22.77 7.84 10.70
C GLU A 99 -24.08 7.30 11.29
N ALA A 100 -24.11 7.00 12.58
CA ALA A 100 -25.30 6.52 13.30
C ALA A 100 -26.44 7.57 13.34
N LEU A 101 -26.07 8.86 13.32
CA LEU A 101 -27.04 9.97 13.26
C LEU A 101 -27.64 10.18 11.87
N LEU A 102 -27.13 9.53 10.84
CA LEU A 102 -27.61 9.69 9.46
C LEU A 102 -28.78 8.71 9.18
N PRO A 103 -29.83 9.17 8.50
CA PRO A 103 -30.87 8.27 8.01
C PRO A 103 -30.30 7.19 7.09
N THR A 104 -30.74 5.94 7.26
CA THR A 104 -30.28 4.80 6.44
C THR A 104 -30.30 5.05 4.93
N PRO A 105 -31.32 5.72 4.32
CA PRO A 105 -31.30 6.04 2.90
C PRO A 105 -30.16 6.98 2.49
N VAL A 106 -29.76 7.92 3.36
CA VAL A 106 -28.63 8.84 3.12
C VAL A 106 -27.32 8.06 3.22
N LEU A 107 -27.15 7.27 4.28
CA LEU A 107 -25.95 6.47 4.51
C LEU A 107 -25.71 5.48 3.36
N ARG A 108 -26.76 4.90 2.81
CA ARG A 108 -26.71 3.97 1.67
C ARG A 108 -25.97 4.55 0.45
N TRP A 109 -26.10 5.86 0.19
CA TRP A 109 -25.44 6.53 -0.93
C TRP A 109 -24.13 7.16 -0.51
N LEU A 110 -24.06 7.71 0.70
CA LEU A 110 -22.86 8.39 1.19
C LEU A 110 -21.70 7.42 1.43
N LEU A 111 -21.98 6.21 1.95
CA LEU A 111 -20.96 5.24 2.33
C LEU A 111 -20.12 4.78 1.13
N PRO A 112 -20.65 4.30 -0.01
CA PRO A 112 -19.84 3.93 -1.17
C PRO A 112 -19.03 5.08 -1.75
N VAL A 113 -19.60 6.29 -1.75
CA VAL A 113 -18.91 7.51 -2.20
C VAL A 113 -17.76 7.86 -1.24
N GLY A 114 -18.00 7.80 0.07
CA GLY A 114 -16.98 8.04 1.09
C GLY A 114 -15.82 7.02 1.01
N MET A 115 -16.14 5.72 0.91
CA MET A 115 -15.13 4.66 0.78
C MET A 115 -14.30 4.82 -0.50
N SER A 116 -14.96 5.09 -1.65
CA SER A 116 -14.26 5.36 -2.91
C SER A 116 -13.43 6.64 -2.84
N GLY A 117 -13.91 7.67 -2.16
CA GLY A 117 -13.20 8.93 -1.92
C GLY A 117 -11.94 8.73 -1.08
N LEU A 118 -12.01 7.91 -0.02
CA LEU A 118 -10.84 7.54 0.80
C LEU A 118 -9.79 6.78 -0.03
N LEU A 119 -10.22 5.79 -0.83
CA LEU A 119 -9.31 5.06 -1.72
C LEU A 119 -8.68 5.97 -2.77
N ALA A 120 -9.45 6.92 -3.32
CA ALA A 120 -8.93 7.94 -4.22
C ALA A 120 -7.93 8.89 -3.55
N ALA A 121 -8.15 9.27 -2.28
CA ALA A 121 -7.21 10.06 -1.49
C ALA A 121 -5.90 9.31 -1.24
N GLY A 122 -5.97 8.02 -0.93
CA GLY A 122 -4.79 7.16 -0.82
C GLY A 122 -4.01 7.06 -2.14
N TRP A 123 -4.71 6.87 -3.25
CA TRP A 123 -4.11 6.88 -4.58
C TRP A 123 -3.46 8.22 -4.90
N TRP A 124 -4.17 9.32 -4.66
CA TRP A 124 -3.62 10.68 -4.82
C TRP A 124 -2.32 10.89 -4.02
N ALA A 125 -2.30 10.47 -2.75
CA ALA A 125 -1.12 10.61 -1.90
C ALA A 125 0.06 9.75 -2.42
N ALA A 126 -0.21 8.53 -2.87
CA ALA A 126 0.78 7.64 -3.48
C ALA A 126 1.36 8.25 -4.77
N LEU A 127 0.54 8.83 -5.65
CA LEU A 127 0.98 9.53 -6.84
C LEU A 127 1.85 10.75 -6.52
N ARG A 128 1.45 11.54 -5.51
CA ARG A 128 2.21 12.71 -5.05
C ARG A 128 3.57 12.32 -4.47
N LEU A 129 3.64 11.18 -3.78
CA LEU A 129 4.90 10.67 -3.24
C LEU A 129 5.92 10.40 -4.35
N PHE A 130 5.48 9.89 -5.50
CA PHE A 130 6.34 9.61 -6.66
C PHE A 130 6.35 10.73 -7.71
N SER A 131 5.81 11.92 -7.39
CA SER A 131 5.75 13.08 -8.29
C SER A 131 5.02 12.83 -9.61
N VAL A 132 4.03 11.93 -9.61
CA VAL A 132 3.22 11.62 -10.79
C VAL A 132 2.19 12.72 -11.03
N PRO A 133 2.07 13.26 -12.27
CA PRO A 133 1.05 14.24 -12.60
C PRO A 133 -0.36 13.68 -12.44
N LEU A 134 -1.21 14.35 -11.66
CA LEU A 134 -2.57 13.86 -11.33
C LEU A 134 -3.51 13.74 -12.54
N ARG A 135 -3.25 14.51 -13.59
CA ARG A 135 -4.01 14.46 -14.85
C ARG A 135 -3.41 13.49 -15.86
N SER A 136 -2.37 12.71 -15.49
CA SER A 136 -1.76 11.73 -16.38
C SER A 136 -2.71 10.56 -16.66
N ARG A 137 -2.48 9.87 -17.78
CA ARG A 137 -3.19 8.62 -18.12
C ARG A 137 -3.02 7.58 -17.02
N PHE A 138 -1.83 7.52 -16.43
CA PHE A 138 -1.53 6.62 -15.31
C PHE A 138 -2.39 6.96 -14.08
N ALA A 139 -2.49 8.23 -13.71
CA ALA A 139 -3.27 8.63 -12.54
C ALA A 139 -4.76 8.36 -12.72
N VAL A 140 -5.32 8.77 -13.85
CA VAL A 140 -6.76 8.71 -14.14
C VAL A 140 -7.17 7.30 -14.55
N GLY A 141 -6.55 6.75 -15.61
CA GLY A 141 -6.88 5.43 -16.15
C GLY A 141 -6.42 4.31 -15.24
N GLY A 142 -5.26 4.47 -14.59
CA GLY A 142 -4.73 3.49 -13.64
C GLY A 142 -5.64 3.30 -12.43
N PHE A 143 -6.21 4.36 -11.86
CA PHE A 143 -7.15 4.25 -10.74
C PHE A 143 -8.46 3.57 -11.15
N ALA A 144 -9.04 3.96 -12.28
CA ALA A 144 -10.26 3.33 -12.77
C ALA A 144 -10.04 1.84 -13.09
N LEU A 145 -8.92 1.51 -13.75
CA LEU A 145 -8.55 0.12 -14.03
C LEU A 145 -8.35 -0.67 -12.73
N PHE A 146 -7.66 -0.10 -11.75
CA PHE A 146 -7.49 -0.71 -10.43
C PHE A 146 -8.84 -0.97 -9.76
N ALA A 147 -9.77 -0.02 -9.80
CA ALA A 147 -11.07 -0.13 -9.19
C ALA A 147 -11.94 -1.26 -9.81
N ILE A 148 -11.89 -1.46 -11.13
CA ILE A 148 -12.70 -2.50 -11.80
C ILE A 148 -11.99 -3.86 -11.88
N ALA A 149 -10.67 -3.87 -12.08
CA ALA A 149 -9.93 -5.12 -12.29
C ALA A 149 -9.60 -5.82 -10.97
N TYR A 150 -9.36 -5.05 -9.90
CA TYR A 150 -9.02 -5.58 -8.58
C TYR A 150 -10.31 -5.78 -7.75
N LYS A 151 -10.84 -7.00 -7.76
CA LYS A 151 -12.12 -7.33 -7.13
C LYS A 151 -12.26 -6.89 -5.67
N PRO A 152 -11.23 -6.94 -4.81
CA PRO A 152 -11.33 -6.48 -3.43
C PRO A 152 -11.69 -4.98 -3.28
N TYR A 153 -11.41 -4.14 -4.29
CA TYR A 153 -11.85 -2.74 -4.30
C TYR A 153 -13.38 -2.63 -4.25
N VAL A 154 -14.05 -3.25 -5.20
CA VAL A 154 -15.53 -3.24 -5.26
C VAL A 154 -16.14 -3.88 -4.02
N ASN A 155 -15.49 -4.94 -3.51
CA ASN A 155 -15.94 -5.61 -2.31
C ASN A 155 -15.84 -4.71 -1.07
N LEU A 156 -14.72 -4.02 -0.86
CA LEU A 156 -14.54 -3.08 0.26
C LEU A 156 -15.61 -1.97 0.21
N VAL A 157 -15.85 -1.39 -0.97
CA VAL A 157 -16.86 -0.33 -1.18
C VAL A 157 -18.26 -0.87 -0.87
N LEU A 158 -18.58 -2.09 -1.32
CA LEU A 158 -19.87 -2.75 -1.08
C LEU A 158 -20.16 -2.94 0.40
N ILE A 159 -19.20 -3.54 1.15
CA ILE A 159 -19.41 -3.85 2.58
C ILE A 159 -19.18 -2.65 3.48
N GLY A 160 -18.64 -1.53 2.95
CA GLY A 160 -18.36 -0.32 3.72
C GLY A 160 -17.28 -0.51 4.78
N ASN A 161 -16.22 -1.30 4.46
CA ASN A 161 -15.22 -1.63 5.47
C ASN A 161 -14.24 -0.48 5.72
N TRP A 162 -14.05 -0.14 6.97
CA TRP A 162 -13.16 0.94 7.43
C TRP A 162 -11.66 0.73 7.12
N THR A 163 -11.29 -0.36 6.50
CA THR A 163 -9.97 -0.51 5.87
C THR A 163 -9.68 0.59 4.85
N ALA A 164 -10.70 1.22 4.24
CA ALA A 164 -10.54 2.36 3.37
C ALA A 164 -9.82 3.53 4.05
N ILE A 165 -10.08 3.76 5.36
CA ILE A 165 -9.39 4.78 6.16
C ILE A 165 -7.89 4.46 6.23
N SER A 166 -7.53 3.21 6.53
CA SER A 166 -6.13 2.76 6.57
C SER A 166 -5.46 2.83 5.20
N ALA A 167 -6.20 2.51 4.12
CA ALA A 167 -5.71 2.58 2.74
C ALA A 167 -5.48 4.03 2.26
N ALA A 168 -6.22 4.99 2.82
CA ALA A 168 -5.95 6.42 2.62
C ALA A 168 -4.79 6.90 3.50
N ALA A 169 -4.79 6.51 4.77
CA ALA A 169 -3.89 7.04 5.79
C ALA A 169 -2.42 6.62 5.55
N LEU A 170 -2.15 5.38 5.14
CA LEU A 170 -0.77 4.93 4.92
C LEU A 170 -0.07 5.75 3.84
N PRO A 171 -0.59 5.92 2.62
CA PRO A 171 0.04 6.77 1.61
C PRO A 171 0.19 8.24 2.04
N VAL A 172 -0.80 8.80 2.74
CA VAL A 172 -0.73 10.16 3.28
C VAL A 172 0.38 10.28 4.33
N ALA A 173 0.47 9.34 5.26
CA ALA A 173 1.52 9.30 6.27
C ALA A 173 2.92 9.19 5.64
N LEU A 174 3.10 8.33 4.62
CA LEU A 174 4.38 8.21 3.92
C LEU A 174 4.73 9.47 3.12
N LEU A 175 3.75 10.15 2.52
CA LEU A 175 3.93 11.44 1.86
C LEU A 175 4.40 12.51 2.85
N LEU A 176 3.80 12.56 4.05
CA LEU A 176 4.20 13.48 5.12
C LEU A 176 5.60 13.13 5.66
N ALA A 177 5.90 11.85 5.88
CA ALA A 177 7.21 11.38 6.31
C ALA A 177 8.30 11.72 5.29
N HIS A 178 8.02 11.55 3.99
CA HIS A 178 8.90 11.97 2.90
C HIS A 178 9.18 13.49 2.91
N ARG A 179 8.17 14.27 3.27
CA ARG A 179 8.29 15.74 3.46
C ARG A 179 8.86 16.13 4.81
N ARG A 180 9.44 15.18 5.58
CA ARG A 180 10.02 15.39 6.90
C ARG A 180 9.00 15.77 8.00
N SER A 181 7.71 15.74 7.74
CA SER A 181 6.64 15.99 8.72
C SER A 181 6.26 14.69 9.45
N TRP A 182 7.18 14.16 10.26
CA TRP A 182 6.99 12.89 10.95
C TRP A 182 5.91 12.92 12.03
N VAL A 183 5.74 14.06 12.72
CA VAL A 183 4.64 14.23 13.70
C VAL A 183 3.29 14.20 12.97
N GLY A 184 3.17 14.91 11.84
CA GLY A 184 1.97 14.86 11.01
C GLY A 184 1.69 13.44 10.48
N ALA A 185 2.73 12.70 10.08
CA ALA A 185 2.59 11.29 9.71
C ALA A 185 2.07 10.45 10.89
N GLY A 186 2.60 10.68 12.10
CA GLY A 186 2.16 10.02 13.33
C GLY A 186 0.71 10.31 13.69
N LEU A 187 0.26 11.57 13.55
CA LEU A 187 -1.15 11.94 13.78
C LEU A 187 -2.10 11.24 12.78
N VAL A 188 -1.73 11.17 11.49
CA VAL A 188 -2.53 10.48 10.48
C VAL A 188 -2.62 8.97 10.77
N VAL A 189 -1.49 8.33 11.13
CA VAL A 189 -1.47 6.92 11.53
C VAL A 189 -2.29 6.72 12.80
N GLY A 190 -2.14 7.57 13.80
CA GLY A 190 -2.88 7.50 15.08
C GLY A 190 -4.40 7.64 14.88
N LEU A 191 -4.84 8.58 14.03
CA LEU A 191 -6.25 8.73 13.69
C LEU A 191 -6.80 7.49 13.00
N ALA A 192 -6.05 6.92 12.05
CA ALA A 192 -6.46 5.68 11.39
C ALA A 192 -6.52 4.49 12.38
N ILE A 193 -5.59 4.41 13.34
CA ILE A 193 -5.63 3.39 14.41
C ILE A 193 -6.84 3.59 15.31
N ALA A 194 -7.20 4.84 15.62
CA ALA A 194 -8.39 5.16 16.41
C ALA A 194 -9.68 4.66 15.74
N CYS A 195 -9.76 4.71 14.42
CA CYS A 195 -10.87 4.15 13.65
C CYS A 195 -10.77 2.62 13.50
N LYS A 196 -9.58 2.12 13.11
CA LYS A 196 -9.31 0.70 12.91
C LYS A 196 -7.84 0.41 13.17
N PRO A 197 -7.47 -0.48 14.12
CA PRO A 197 -6.09 -0.65 14.58
C PRO A 197 -5.15 -1.36 13.58
N MET A 198 -5.47 -1.29 12.29
CA MET A 198 -4.75 -1.98 11.22
C MET A 198 -3.34 -1.42 10.98
N LEU A 199 -3.11 -0.12 11.21
CA LEU A 199 -1.82 0.52 10.97
C LEU A 199 -0.84 0.46 12.16
N VAL A 200 -1.17 -0.28 13.23
CA VAL A 200 -0.26 -0.48 14.38
C VAL A 200 1.14 -0.93 13.95
N PRO A 201 1.31 -1.87 12.98
CA PRO A 201 2.63 -2.29 12.54
C PRO A 201 3.49 -1.16 11.94
N VAL A 202 2.88 -0.09 11.42
CA VAL A 202 3.59 1.09 10.89
C VAL A 202 4.40 1.80 11.98
N GLY A 203 4.08 1.57 13.25
CA GLY A 203 4.89 2.01 14.39
C GLY A 203 6.38 1.61 14.26
N LEU A 204 6.66 0.43 13.70
CA LEU A 204 8.03 -0.02 13.42
C LEU A 204 8.78 0.89 12.44
N LEU A 205 8.10 1.52 11.49
CA LEU A 205 8.72 2.47 10.57
C LEU A 205 9.24 3.70 11.33
N PHE A 206 8.47 4.22 12.30
CA PHE A 206 8.91 5.34 13.14
C PHE A 206 10.11 4.95 14.01
N VAL A 207 10.13 3.72 14.54
CA VAL A 207 11.27 3.18 15.30
C VAL A 207 12.51 3.08 14.40
N LEU A 208 12.39 2.49 13.21
CA LEU A 208 13.48 2.38 12.25
C LEU A 208 14.03 3.75 11.83
N ALA A 209 13.14 4.72 11.66
CA ALA A 209 13.47 6.10 11.33
C ALA A 209 13.93 6.93 12.56
N ARG A 210 13.88 6.38 13.77
CA ARG A 210 14.16 7.07 15.06
C ARG A 210 13.31 8.33 15.27
N GLN A 211 12.07 8.29 14.79
CA GLN A 211 11.13 9.42 14.85
C GLN A 211 10.18 9.30 16.04
N TRP A 212 10.75 9.41 17.26
CA TRP A 212 10.05 9.16 18.53
C TRP A 212 8.84 10.08 18.74
N ARG A 213 8.91 11.35 18.32
CA ARG A 213 7.76 12.29 18.39
C ARG A 213 6.61 11.85 17.49
N GLY A 214 6.92 11.35 16.28
CA GLY A 214 5.92 10.78 15.38
C GLY A 214 5.31 9.50 15.94
N LEU A 215 6.13 8.62 16.52
CA LEU A 215 5.67 7.41 17.21
C LEU A 215 4.75 7.77 18.38
N ALA A 216 5.15 8.74 19.22
CA ALA A 216 4.33 9.21 20.34
C ALA A 216 2.97 9.73 19.86
N ALA A 217 2.93 10.53 18.78
CA ALA A 217 1.67 10.99 18.19
C ALA A 217 0.79 9.82 17.69
N ALA A 218 1.39 8.81 17.05
CA ALA A 218 0.69 7.63 16.54
C ALA A 218 0.10 6.74 17.66
N VAL A 219 0.71 6.75 18.84
CA VAL A 219 0.26 5.98 20.02
C VAL A 219 -0.69 6.77 20.90
N LEU A 220 -0.33 8.03 21.22
CA LEU A 220 -1.09 8.83 22.19
C LEU A 220 -2.47 9.24 21.63
N LEU A 221 -2.57 9.56 20.34
CA LEU A 221 -3.85 9.99 19.76
C LEU A 221 -4.93 8.90 19.88
N PRO A 222 -4.74 7.66 19.40
CA PRO A 222 -5.74 6.61 19.57
C PRO A 222 -5.95 6.23 21.04
N ALA A 223 -4.91 6.30 21.89
CA ALA A 223 -5.05 6.02 23.32
C ALA A 223 -5.95 7.04 24.02
N LEU A 224 -5.75 8.34 23.77
CA LEU A 224 -6.58 9.41 24.34
C LEU A 224 -8.01 9.34 23.85
N LEU A 225 -8.22 9.11 22.54
CA LEU A 225 -9.55 8.96 21.97
C LEU A 225 -10.25 7.68 22.50
N SER A 226 -9.51 6.60 22.70
CA SER A 226 -10.05 5.38 23.29
C SER A 226 -10.40 5.56 24.78
N LEU A 227 -9.56 6.30 25.52
CA LEU A 227 -9.86 6.66 26.91
C LEU A 227 -11.14 7.52 26.98
N ALA A 228 -11.26 8.53 26.13
CA ALA A 228 -12.47 9.34 26.05
C ALA A 228 -13.71 8.48 25.72
N GLY A 229 -13.60 7.57 24.74
CA GLY A 229 -14.68 6.64 24.41
C GLY A 229 -15.03 5.71 25.58
N ALA A 230 -14.03 5.17 26.27
CA ALA A 230 -14.24 4.30 27.43
C ALA A 230 -14.90 5.01 28.62
N LEU A 231 -14.62 6.30 28.82
CA LEU A 231 -15.25 7.10 29.86
C LEU A 231 -16.71 7.45 29.57
N LEU A 232 -17.09 7.46 28.28
CA LEU A 232 -18.45 7.80 27.85
C LEU A 232 -19.37 6.58 27.72
N MET A 233 -18.83 5.35 27.69
CA MET A 233 -19.63 4.14 27.49
C MET A 233 -19.83 3.35 28.77
N PRO A 234 -21.00 2.66 28.90
CA PRO A 234 -21.21 1.71 29.98
C PRO A 234 -20.28 0.49 29.84
N SER A 235 -19.82 -0.04 30.96
CA SER A 235 -19.08 -1.30 31.06
C SER A 235 -17.90 -1.42 30.06
N PRO A 236 -16.96 -0.46 29.99
CA PRO A 236 -15.85 -0.47 29.03
C PRO A 236 -14.91 -1.66 29.22
N THR A 237 -14.94 -2.30 30.41
CA THR A 237 -14.15 -3.50 30.75
C THR A 237 -14.51 -4.70 29.88
N LEU A 238 -15.71 -4.74 29.28
CA LEU A 238 -16.12 -5.80 28.33
C LEU A 238 -15.20 -5.88 27.11
N PHE A 239 -14.53 -4.80 26.74
CA PHE A 239 -13.49 -4.86 25.72
C PHE A 239 -12.40 -5.88 26.08
N PHE A 240 -11.93 -5.87 27.31
CA PHE A 240 -10.84 -6.75 27.77
C PHE A 240 -11.33 -8.16 28.12
N THR A 241 -12.55 -8.30 28.65
CA THR A 241 -13.06 -9.59 29.12
C THR A 241 -13.81 -10.38 28.06
N LYS A 242 -14.33 -9.73 27.02
CA LYS A 242 -15.15 -10.36 25.98
C LYS A 242 -14.54 -10.22 24.57
N THR A 243 -14.28 -8.98 24.13
CA THR A 243 -13.86 -8.71 22.75
C THR A 243 -12.41 -9.11 22.50
N LEU A 244 -11.49 -8.75 23.38
CA LEU A 244 -10.06 -9.05 23.20
C LEU A 244 -9.77 -10.56 23.21
N PRO A 245 -10.30 -11.37 24.15
CA PRO A 245 -10.17 -12.82 24.08
C PRO A 245 -10.76 -13.43 22.81
N PHE A 246 -11.92 -12.95 22.35
CA PHE A 246 -12.53 -13.39 21.10
C PHE A 246 -11.65 -13.07 19.89
N LEU A 247 -11.04 -11.88 19.85
CA LEU A 247 -10.13 -11.45 18.80
C LEU A 247 -8.85 -12.32 18.77
N LEU A 248 -8.26 -12.58 19.95
CA LEU A 248 -7.04 -13.39 20.08
C LEU A 248 -7.29 -14.87 19.80
N GLY A 249 -8.50 -15.38 20.07
CA GLY A 249 -8.90 -16.75 19.77
C GLY A 249 -9.12 -17.05 18.28
N GLY A 250 -8.96 -16.05 17.39
CA GLY A 250 -9.08 -16.22 15.93
C GLY A 250 -10.52 -16.15 15.43
N GLN A 251 -11.42 -15.61 16.24
CA GLN A 251 -12.84 -15.42 15.95
C GLN A 251 -13.65 -16.74 15.79
N ASP A 252 -14.91 -16.61 15.36
CA ASP A 252 -15.81 -17.75 15.20
C ASP A 252 -15.88 -18.23 13.75
N ALA A 253 -16.72 -19.23 13.52
CA ALA A 253 -16.96 -19.83 12.20
C ALA A 253 -17.45 -18.82 11.15
N TYR A 254 -17.95 -17.64 11.55
CA TYR A 254 -18.38 -16.61 10.62
C TYR A 254 -17.22 -15.99 9.83
N ALA A 255 -16.11 -15.68 10.50
CA ALA A 255 -14.93 -15.07 9.85
C ALA A 255 -14.06 -16.11 9.11
N LEU A 256 -14.02 -17.34 9.61
CA LEU A 256 -13.16 -18.41 9.12
C LEU A 256 -13.23 -18.66 7.61
N PRO A 257 -14.38 -18.70 6.92
CA PRO A 257 -14.43 -18.92 5.47
C PRO A 257 -13.71 -17.84 4.64
N TRP A 258 -13.58 -16.65 5.18
CA TRP A 258 -13.03 -15.47 4.50
C TRP A 258 -11.60 -15.15 4.94
N ASP A 259 -11.09 -15.84 5.95
CA ASP A 259 -9.73 -15.65 6.46
C ASP A 259 -8.70 -16.17 5.46
N ALA A 260 -7.94 -15.24 4.89
CA ALA A 260 -6.89 -15.46 3.90
C ALA A 260 -5.50 -15.59 4.53
N SER A 261 -5.38 -15.62 5.86
CA SER A 261 -4.08 -15.86 6.50
C SER A 261 -3.56 -17.26 6.17
N PRO A 262 -2.24 -17.46 6.04
CA PRO A 262 -1.68 -18.79 5.89
C PRO A 262 -2.09 -19.74 7.02
N ILE A 263 -2.28 -19.21 8.23
CA ILE A 263 -2.73 -19.97 9.41
C ILE A 263 -4.12 -20.58 9.20
N ALA A 264 -5.02 -19.88 8.49
CA ALA A 264 -6.35 -20.37 8.20
C ALA A 264 -6.44 -21.18 6.89
N VAL A 265 -5.61 -20.86 5.90
CA VAL A 265 -5.68 -21.46 4.56
C VAL A 265 -4.92 -22.78 4.48
N LEU A 266 -3.70 -22.86 5.01
CA LEU A 266 -2.85 -24.06 4.90
C LEU A 266 -3.48 -25.31 5.53
N PRO A 267 -4.15 -25.25 6.70
CA PRO A 267 -4.85 -26.41 7.26
C PRO A 267 -5.97 -26.95 6.35
N ARG A 268 -6.63 -26.08 5.59
CA ARG A 268 -7.66 -26.48 4.61
C ARG A 268 -7.06 -27.21 3.39
N LEU A 269 -5.74 -27.11 3.20
CA LEU A 269 -4.95 -27.83 2.19
C LEU A 269 -4.29 -29.08 2.77
N GLY A 270 -4.60 -29.47 4.02
CA GLY A 270 -4.05 -30.66 4.66
C GLY A 270 -2.74 -30.45 5.42
N VAL A 271 -2.25 -29.20 5.53
CA VAL A 271 -1.05 -28.90 6.34
C VAL A 271 -1.43 -28.88 7.82
N PRO A 272 -0.68 -29.55 8.73
CA PRO A 272 -0.95 -29.48 10.15
C PRO A 272 -0.93 -28.04 10.68
N GLU A 273 -1.86 -27.68 11.57
CA GLU A 273 -2.00 -26.32 12.10
C GLU A 273 -0.70 -25.76 12.71
N PRO A 274 0.09 -26.50 13.52
CA PRO A 274 1.35 -25.99 14.04
C PRO A 274 2.35 -25.61 12.94
N VAL A 275 2.36 -26.36 11.83
CA VAL A 275 3.22 -26.07 10.67
C VAL A 275 2.74 -24.80 9.96
N ALA A 276 1.41 -24.65 9.79
CA ALA A 276 0.83 -23.44 9.21
C ALA A 276 1.17 -22.19 10.03
N VAL A 277 1.08 -22.28 11.35
CA VAL A 277 1.48 -21.21 12.29
C VAL A 277 2.97 -20.90 12.13
N ALA A 278 3.83 -21.92 12.15
CA ALA A 278 5.28 -21.75 11.98
C ALA A 278 5.64 -21.08 10.65
N VAL A 279 4.98 -21.48 9.53
CA VAL A 279 5.17 -20.89 8.20
C VAL A 279 4.75 -19.41 8.19
N ALA A 280 3.61 -19.07 8.77
CA ALA A 280 3.13 -17.70 8.83
C ALA A 280 4.08 -16.79 9.63
N PHE A 281 4.52 -17.24 10.81
CA PHE A 281 5.47 -16.50 11.65
C PHE A 281 6.86 -16.39 11.02
N ALA A 282 7.36 -17.45 10.38
CA ALA A 282 8.61 -17.42 9.64
C ALA A 282 8.55 -16.43 8.46
N GLY A 283 7.42 -16.44 7.72
CA GLY A 283 7.16 -15.47 6.65
C GLY A 283 7.13 -14.02 7.16
N ALA A 284 6.44 -13.79 8.28
CA ALA A 284 6.38 -12.47 8.92
C ALA A 284 7.76 -12.00 9.41
N ALA A 285 8.51 -12.88 10.08
CA ALA A 285 9.87 -12.58 10.53
C ALA A 285 10.81 -12.28 9.35
N GLY A 286 10.72 -13.06 8.27
CA GLY A 286 11.46 -12.80 7.04
C GLY A 286 11.09 -11.47 6.39
N GLY A 287 9.80 -11.12 6.39
CA GLY A 287 9.31 -9.83 5.91
C GLY A 287 9.84 -8.65 6.75
N LEU A 288 9.80 -8.76 8.07
CA LEU A 288 10.33 -7.74 9.00
C LEU A 288 11.85 -7.59 8.87
N TRP A 289 12.57 -8.70 8.74
CA TRP A 289 14.01 -8.67 8.51
C TRP A 289 14.36 -8.04 7.16
N GLY A 290 13.59 -8.36 6.11
CA GLY A 290 13.71 -7.71 4.81
C GLY A 290 13.46 -6.20 4.90
N ALA A 291 12.43 -5.78 5.63
CA ALA A 291 12.12 -4.37 5.87
C ALA A 291 13.28 -3.65 6.58
N TRP A 292 13.81 -4.25 7.64
CA TRP A 292 14.97 -3.73 8.36
C TRP A 292 16.22 -3.64 7.46
N ARG A 293 16.53 -4.69 6.67
CA ARG A 293 17.65 -4.65 5.70
C ARG A 293 17.45 -3.57 4.65
N ARG A 294 16.23 -3.44 4.10
CA ARG A 294 15.93 -2.42 3.10
C ARG A 294 16.09 -1.01 3.66
N TRP A 295 15.67 -0.80 4.90
CA TRP A 295 15.82 0.47 5.59
C TRP A 295 17.28 0.86 5.83
N ARG A 296 18.15 -0.10 6.18
CA ARG A 296 19.57 0.14 6.50
C ARG A 296 20.46 0.36 5.29
N ARG A 297 19.98 0.14 4.10
CA ARG A 297 20.80 0.39 2.89
C ARG A 297 21.05 1.87 2.72
N PRO A 298 22.28 2.25 2.30
CA PRO A 298 22.60 3.63 1.93
C PRO A 298 21.62 4.15 0.88
N GLU A 299 21.24 5.41 0.99
CA GLU A 299 20.48 6.10 -0.04
C GLU A 299 21.40 6.36 -1.23
N GLU A 300 21.18 5.68 -2.34
CA GLU A 300 21.48 6.27 -3.62
C GLU A 300 20.47 7.39 -3.86
N THR A 301 20.93 8.54 -4.32
CA THR A 301 20.25 9.86 -4.25
C THR A 301 18.78 9.87 -4.73
N ASP A 302 18.32 8.85 -5.47
CA ASP A 302 16.97 8.76 -6.06
C ASP A 302 16.07 7.66 -5.46
N GLU A 303 16.58 6.84 -4.54
CA GLU A 303 15.85 5.67 -4.02
C GLU A 303 15.09 5.88 -2.70
N GLY A 304 15.19 7.06 -2.07
CA GLY A 304 14.59 7.30 -0.75
C GLY A 304 13.08 7.04 -0.68
N GLN A 305 12.35 7.36 -1.75
CA GLN A 305 10.91 7.11 -1.87
C GLN A 305 10.60 5.61 -1.95
N LEU A 306 11.34 4.86 -2.79
CA LEU A 306 11.19 3.41 -2.92
C LEU A 306 11.52 2.70 -1.62
N ARG A 307 12.61 3.09 -0.95
CA ARG A 307 13.02 2.54 0.35
C ARG A 307 11.91 2.71 1.39
N LEU A 308 11.36 3.92 1.51
CA LEU A 308 10.28 4.23 2.46
C LEU A 308 9.04 3.36 2.19
N VAL A 309 8.59 3.30 0.92
CA VAL A 309 7.40 2.55 0.51
C VAL A 309 7.61 1.05 0.65
N GLU A 310 8.71 0.50 0.14
CA GLU A 310 8.98 -0.93 0.21
C GLU A 310 9.11 -1.41 1.66
N THR A 311 9.76 -0.62 2.53
CA THR A 311 9.86 -0.92 3.96
C THR A 311 8.48 -0.94 4.62
N ALA A 312 7.67 0.10 4.41
CA ALA A 312 6.32 0.17 4.99
C ALA A 312 5.43 -0.97 4.49
N CYS A 313 5.47 -1.27 3.18
CA CYS A 313 4.69 -2.36 2.60
C CYS A 313 5.13 -3.73 3.14
N MET A 314 6.44 -3.99 3.32
CA MET A 314 6.93 -5.23 3.94
C MET A 314 6.45 -5.39 5.37
N VAL A 315 6.48 -4.32 6.18
CA VAL A 315 5.98 -4.33 7.56
C VAL A 315 4.49 -4.67 7.58
N MET A 316 3.69 -4.05 6.70
CA MET A 316 2.25 -4.34 6.62
C MET A 316 1.95 -5.76 6.14
N LEU A 317 2.63 -6.23 5.08
CA LEU A 317 2.44 -7.60 4.58
C LEU A 317 2.85 -8.65 5.62
N ALA A 318 3.94 -8.41 6.36
CA ALA A 318 4.36 -9.28 7.46
C ALA A 318 3.28 -9.39 8.55
N ALA A 319 2.64 -8.27 8.89
CA ALA A 319 1.52 -8.28 9.84
C ALA A 319 0.31 -9.03 9.28
N PHE A 320 -0.01 -8.87 7.99
CA PHE A 320 -1.15 -9.57 7.38
C PHE A 320 -0.95 -11.08 7.28
N LEU A 321 0.29 -11.58 7.19
CA LEU A 321 0.58 -13.01 7.21
C LEU A 321 0.19 -13.69 8.53
N VAL A 322 0.29 -12.98 9.66
CA VAL A 322 -0.02 -13.51 11.00
C VAL A 322 -1.35 -13.01 11.56
N SER A 323 -1.98 -12.02 10.92
CA SER A 323 -3.28 -11.50 11.33
C SER A 323 -4.38 -12.55 11.14
N ARG A 324 -5.25 -12.70 12.16
CA ARG A 324 -6.43 -13.58 12.11
C ARG A 324 -7.69 -12.80 12.52
N PRO A 325 -8.61 -12.56 11.58
CA PRO A 325 -8.56 -12.89 10.15
C PRO A 325 -7.71 -11.93 9.34
N SER A 326 -7.24 -12.37 8.18
CA SER A 326 -6.72 -11.53 7.10
C SER A 326 -7.71 -11.55 5.93
N PHE A 327 -8.18 -10.40 5.50
CA PHE A 327 -9.19 -10.31 4.44
C PHE A 327 -8.61 -9.77 3.13
N ASP A 328 -9.28 -10.06 2.00
CA ASP A 328 -8.90 -9.65 0.64
C ASP A 328 -8.63 -8.14 0.51
N HIS A 329 -9.43 -7.32 1.15
CA HIS A 329 -9.34 -5.87 1.08
C HIS A 329 -8.19 -5.27 1.91
N TYR A 330 -7.48 -6.07 2.74
CA TYR A 330 -6.31 -5.59 3.50
C TYR A 330 -5.16 -5.17 2.58
N LEU A 331 -5.02 -5.82 1.43
CA LEU A 331 -4.01 -5.47 0.44
C LEU A 331 -4.22 -4.08 -0.20
N LEU A 332 -5.44 -3.51 -0.12
CA LEU A 332 -5.70 -2.14 -0.57
C LEU A 332 -4.89 -1.09 0.21
N VAL A 333 -4.40 -1.43 1.41
CA VAL A 333 -3.54 -0.55 2.21
C VAL A 333 -2.17 -0.34 1.55
N VAL A 334 -1.63 -1.37 0.88
CA VAL A 334 -0.27 -1.35 0.30
C VAL A 334 -0.25 -1.19 -1.22
N LEU A 335 -1.27 -1.68 -1.91
CA LEU A 335 -1.30 -1.72 -3.38
C LEU A 335 -1.22 -0.35 -4.06
N PRO A 336 -1.91 0.72 -3.60
CA PRO A 336 -1.79 2.04 -4.22
C PRO A 336 -0.34 2.55 -4.23
N LEU A 337 0.42 2.31 -3.16
CA LEU A 337 1.82 2.69 -3.04
C LEU A 337 2.71 1.87 -3.98
N LEU A 338 2.50 0.54 -4.00
CA LEU A 338 3.26 -0.35 -4.88
C LEU A 338 2.99 -0.02 -6.34
N LEU A 339 1.73 0.14 -6.76
CA LEU A 339 1.36 0.49 -8.13
C LEU A 339 1.94 1.85 -8.54
N ALA A 340 1.81 2.88 -7.69
CA ALA A 340 2.35 4.21 -7.97
C ALA A 340 3.87 4.21 -8.13
N SER A 341 4.59 3.31 -7.44
CA SER A 341 6.04 3.15 -7.59
C SER A 341 6.47 2.72 -8.98
N GLY A 342 5.56 2.16 -9.81
CA GLY A 342 5.84 1.63 -11.15
C GLY A 342 6.44 2.65 -12.13
N VAL A 343 6.31 3.95 -11.85
CA VAL A 343 6.95 5.02 -12.61
C VAL A 343 8.47 5.07 -12.37
N ARG A 344 8.96 4.49 -11.26
CA ARG A 344 10.39 4.47 -10.94
C ARG A 344 11.09 3.26 -11.52
N PRO A 345 12.28 3.43 -12.10
CA PRO A 345 13.14 2.30 -12.51
C PRO A 345 13.37 1.35 -11.35
N GLY A 346 13.46 0.07 -11.68
CA GLY A 346 13.73 -0.94 -10.66
C GLY A 346 12.61 -1.17 -9.63
N SER A 347 11.44 -0.53 -9.70
CA SER A 347 10.31 -0.78 -8.80
C SER A 347 9.64 -2.14 -9.03
N MET A 348 8.90 -2.62 -8.04
CA MET A 348 8.23 -3.92 -8.08
C MET A 348 7.24 -4.09 -9.25
N PRO A 349 6.38 -3.11 -9.60
CA PRO A 349 5.44 -3.25 -10.71
C PRO A 349 6.07 -3.37 -12.10
N ARG A 350 7.37 -3.08 -12.23
CA ARG A 350 8.12 -3.33 -13.47
C ARG A 350 8.53 -4.79 -13.64
N SER A 351 8.35 -5.62 -12.61
CA SER A 351 8.58 -7.06 -12.68
C SER A 351 7.29 -7.80 -13.11
N PRO A 352 7.36 -8.75 -14.07
CA PRO A 352 6.20 -9.56 -14.45
C PRO A 352 5.67 -10.39 -13.28
N TRP A 353 6.51 -10.75 -12.32
CA TRP A 353 6.13 -11.51 -11.15
C TRP A 353 5.15 -10.77 -10.24
N PHE A 354 5.22 -9.43 -10.20
CA PHE A 354 4.25 -8.61 -9.47
C PHE A 354 2.84 -8.79 -10.03
N TRP A 355 2.69 -8.73 -11.34
CA TRP A 355 1.41 -8.91 -12.02
C TRP A 355 0.91 -10.34 -11.91
N LEU A 356 1.82 -11.33 -11.96
CA LEU A 356 1.48 -12.73 -11.71
C LEU A 356 0.94 -12.93 -10.29
N ALA A 357 1.55 -12.30 -9.27
CA ALA A 357 1.04 -12.36 -7.89
C ALA A 357 -0.35 -11.72 -7.72
N LEU A 358 -0.71 -10.73 -8.56
CA LEU A 358 -2.03 -10.11 -8.55
C LEU A 358 -3.08 -10.87 -9.39
N THR A 359 -2.65 -11.76 -10.27
CA THR A 359 -3.55 -12.51 -11.18
C THR A 359 -4.70 -13.20 -10.44
N PRO A 360 -4.54 -13.81 -9.24
CA PRO A 360 -5.64 -14.41 -8.51
C PRO A 360 -6.81 -13.45 -8.21
N GLN A 361 -6.55 -12.16 -8.15
CA GLN A 361 -7.54 -11.12 -7.80
C GLN A 361 -8.22 -10.46 -8.99
N VAL A 362 -7.82 -10.81 -10.22
CA VAL A 362 -8.43 -10.26 -11.42
C VAL A 362 -9.89 -10.70 -11.51
N ALA A 363 -10.78 -9.73 -11.69
CA ALA A 363 -12.24 -9.92 -11.58
C ALA A 363 -12.82 -10.97 -12.53
N LEU A 364 -12.20 -11.15 -13.70
CA LEU A 364 -12.69 -12.05 -14.76
C LEU A 364 -12.01 -13.43 -14.79
N LEU A 365 -11.02 -13.67 -13.91
CA LEU A 365 -10.33 -14.95 -13.90
C LEU A 365 -11.20 -16.02 -13.24
N PRO A 366 -11.59 -17.10 -13.95
CA PRO A 366 -12.33 -18.19 -13.35
C PRO A 366 -11.45 -19.00 -12.42
N TRP A 367 -12.02 -19.43 -11.29
CA TRP A 367 -11.39 -20.33 -10.35
C TRP A 367 -12.24 -21.61 -10.21
N PRO A 368 -11.66 -22.76 -9.84
CA PRO A 368 -12.38 -24.00 -9.71
C PRO A 368 -13.64 -23.84 -8.86
N SER A 369 -14.77 -24.35 -9.35
CA SER A 369 -16.06 -24.28 -8.68
C SER A 369 -16.13 -25.14 -7.43
N GLU A 370 -15.31 -26.18 -7.38
CA GLU A 370 -15.20 -27.16 -6.27
C GLU A 370 -14.78 -26.50 -4.96
N LEU A 371 -14.03 -25.41 -5.04
CA LEU A 371 -13.67 -24.61 -3.86
C LEU A 371 -14.83 -23.75 -3.33
N ALA A 372 -15.93 -23.63 -4.07
CA ALA A 372 -17.11 -22.84 -3.73
C ALA A 372 -16.75 -21.43 -3.25
N HIS A 373 -17.41 -20.93 -2.19
CA HIS A 373 -17.11 -19.62 -1.60
C HIS A 373 -15.72 -19.56 -0.91
N LYS A 374 -15.20 -20.71 -0.46
CA LYS A 374 -13.86 -20.82 0.18
C LYS A 374 -12.73 -20.44 -0.78
N ARG A 375 -12.92 -20.59 -2.11
CA ARG A 375 -11.93 -20.21 -3.13
C ARG A 375 -11.41 -18.78 -2.98
N ARG A 376 -12.20 -17.89 -2.40
CA ARG A 376 -11.80 -16.50 -2.18
C ARG A 376 -10.61 -16.42 -1.23
N ALA A 377 -10.66 -17.05 -0.05
CA ALA A 377 -9.57 -17.05 0.91
C ALA A 377 -8.25 -17.61 0.31
N PHE A 378 -8.34 -18.64 -0.54
CA PHE A 378 -7.16 -19.18 -1.24
C PHE A 378 -6.54 -18.17 -2.21
N LYS A 379 -7.35 -17.47 -2.98
CA LYS A 379 -6.90 -16.40 -3.91
C LYS A 379 -6.20 -15.28 -3.15
N ASP A 380 -6.79 -14.85 -2.05
CA ASP A 380 -6.31 -13.75 -1.23
C ASP A 380 -5.00 -14.14 -0.55
N CYS A 381 -4.90 -15.37 -0.01
CA CYS A 381 -3.68 -15.93 0.55
C CYS A 381 -2.55 -16.02 -0.48
N ALA A 382 -2.85 -16.52 -1.68
CA ALA A 382 -1.86 -16.64 -2.77
C ALA A 382 -1.30 -15.25 -3.15
N THR A 383 -2.16 -14.24 -3.26
CA THR A 383 -1.74 -12.87 -3.57
C THR A 383 -0.92 -12.26 -2.43
N LEU A 384 -1.37 -12.42 -1.17
CA LEU A 384 -0.66 -11.94 0.01
C LEU A 384 0.75 -12.54 0.10
N CYS A 385 0.85 -13.87 0.01
CA CYS A 385 2.13 -14.58 0.07
C CYS A 385 3.03 -14.21 -1.12
N GLY A 386 2.47 -14.13 -2.33
CA GLY A 386 3.20 -13.74 -3.54
C GLY A 386 3.84 -12.36 -3.41
N LEU A 387 3.09 -11.37 -2.98
CA LEU A 387 3.60 -10.01 -2.75
C LEU A 387 4.65 -9.97 -1.63
N ALA A 388 4.41 -10.67 -0.52
CA ALA A 388 5.36 -10.72 0.60
C ALA A 388 6.69 -11.37 0.17
N ILE A 389 6.65 -12.49 -0.54
CA ILE A 389 7.85 -13.18 -1.06
C ILE A 389 8.61 -12.28 -2.04
N LEU A 390 7.92 -11.61 -2.97
CA LEU A 390 8.55 -10.76 -3.96
C LEU A 390 9.26 -9.57 -3.33
N LEU A 391 8.64 -8.90 -2.36
CA LEU A 391 9.27 -7.79 -1.63
C LEU A 391 10.46 -8.25 -0.79
N ALA A 392 10.30 -9.36 -0.04
CA ALA A 392 11.38 -9.92 0.75
C ALA A 392 12.57 -10.33 -0.14
N ARG A 393 12.32 -11.08 -1.25
CA ARG A 393 13.34 -11.45 -2.21
C ARG A 393 14.08 -10.24 -2.77
N ARG A 394 13.35 -9.20 -3.16
CA ARG A 394 13.94 -7.95 -3.63
C ARG A 394 14.83 -7.31 -2.57
N ALA A 395 14.36 -7.22 -1.32
CA ALA A 395 15.16 -6.72 -0.21
C ALA A 395 16.45 -7.52 0.02
N LEU A 396 16.47 -8.80 -0.31
CA LEU A 396 17.63 -9.66 -0.17
C LEU A 396 18.60 -9.56 -1.35
N LEU A 397 18.08 -9.55 -2.58
CA LEU A 397 18.88 -9.65 -3.80
C LEU A 397 19.52 -8.32 -4.24
N SER A 398 18.88 -7.18 -4.00
CA SER A 398 19.44 -5.87 -4.37
C SER A 398 20.77 -5.50 -3.66
N GLY A 399 21.35 -6.37 -2.85
CA GLY A 399 22.67 -6.20 -2.23
C GLY A 399 23.82 -6.86 -2.99
N ARG A 400 23.54 -7.56 -4.10
CA ARG A 400 24.55 -8.16 -4.96
C ARG A 400 24.76 -7.34 -6.23
N VAL A 401 25.02 -6.04 -6.10
CA VAL A 401 25.74 -5.35 -7.18
C VAL A 401 27.16 -5.91 -7.12
N THR A 402 27.46 -6.81 -8.00
CA THR A 402 28.81 -7.21 -8.35
C THR A 402 29.57 -5.92 -8.61
N LEU A 403 30.57 -5.64 -7.77
CA LEU A 403 31.69 -4.80 -8.15
C LEU A 403 32.30 -5.51 -9.38
N GLU A 404 31.87 -5.16 -10.59
CA GLU A 404 32.70 -5.41 -11.75
C GLU A 404 34.01 -4.70 -11.45
N PRO A 405 35.13 -5.42 -11.45
CA PRO A 405 36.42 -4.78 -11.31
C PRO A 405 36.50 -3.77 -12.47
N VAL A 406 36.58 -2.49 -12.10
CA VAL A 406 36.98 -1.45 -13.05
C VAL A 406 38.32 -1.93 -13.61
N THR A 407 38.26 -2.53 -14.79
CA THR A 407 39.43 -2.80 -15.61
C THR A 407 39.97 -1.40 -15.90
N THR A 408 40.97 -1.02 -15.15
CA THR A 408 41.79 0.17 -15.46
C THR A 408 42.40 -0.04 -16.83
N ALA A 409 41.63 0.32 -17.86
CA ALA A 409 42.16 0.50 -19.19
C ALA A 409 43.24 1.59 -19.11
N GLY A 410 44.44 1.20 -19.53
CA GLY A 410 45.70 1.87 -19.46
C GLY A 410 45.69 3.39 -19.34
N SER A 411 46.31 3.87 -18.30
CA SER A 411 46.71 5.27 -18.19
C SER A 411 47.60 5.63 -19.41
N PRO A 412 47.26 6.67 -20.15
CA PRO A 412 48.21 7.18 -21.15
C PRO A 412 49.47 7.71 -20.45
N PRO A 413 50.65 7.65 -21.11
CA PRO A 413 51.90 8.06 -20.49
C PRO A 413 51.90 9.55 -20.14
N ARG A 414 52.26 9.85 -18.89
CA ARG A 414 52.49 11.21 -18.42
C ARG A 414 53.58 11.84 -19.25
N THR A 415 53.29 12.83 -20.05
CA THR A 415 54.23 13.83 -20.52
C THR A 415 54.46 14.83 -19.39
N GLU A 416 55.68 14.91 -18.92
CA GLU A 416 56.12 15.93 -17.97
C GLU A 416 55.98 17.32 -18.60
N PRO A 417 55.45 18.32 -17.91
CA PRO A 417 55.63 19.71 -18.35
C PRO A 417 56.85 20.31 -17.65
N GLU A 418 57.67 20.85 -18.48
CA GLU A 418 58.83 21.67 -18.29
C GLU A 418 58.60 22.82 -17.29
N CYS A 419 59.63 23.06 -16.46
CA CYS A 419 59.71 24.18 -15.51
C CYS A 419 59.65 25.54 -16.21
N ALA A 420 58.77 26.42 -15.78
CA ALA A 420 58.93 27.86 -15.97
C ALA A 420 58.43 28.67 -14.75
N ALA A 421 59.38 29.26 -14.11
CA ALA A 421 59.49 30.52 -13.34
C ALA A 421 58.20 31.19 -12.73
N LYS A 422 58.30 31.42 -11.39
CA LYS A 422 57.60 32.47 -10.65
C LYS A 422 57.86 33.87 -11.22
N PRO A 423 56.94 34.83 -10.98
CA PRO A 423 57.28 35.96 -10.11
C PRO A 423 56.21 36.32 -9.07
N ALA A 424 56.66 37.18 -8.17
CA ALA A 424 56.25 37.54 -6.84
C ALA A 424 55.01 38.43 -6.71
N ALA A 425 54.41 38.27 -5.54
CA ALA A 425 53.84 39.30 -4.61
C ALA A 425 52.98 40.45 -5.13
N SER A 426 51.73 40.54 -4.55
CA SER A 426 51.35 41.77 -3.83
C SER A 426 50.17 41.51 -2.87
N ALA A 427 50.34 42.00 -1.67
CA ALA A 427 49.35 42.02 -0.60
C ALA A 427 48.35 43.16 -0.87
N SER A 428 47.06 42.93 -0.51
CA SER A 428 46.27 44.02 0.08
C SER A 428 45.16 43.45 0.95
N ARG A 429 45.20 43.90 2.18
CA ARG A 429 44.12 43.89 3.21
C ARG A 429 42.89 44.62 2.67
N THR A 430 41.75 44.18 3.04
CA THR A 430 40.77 45.00 3.83
C THR A 430 39.57 44.19 4.24
N ALA A 431 39.22 44.37 5.48
CA ALA A 431 38.08 44.01 6.27
C ALA A 431 36.74 44.54 5.72
N PHE A 432 35.70 43.76 5.85
CA PHE A 432 34.48 44.05 6.62
C PHE A 432 33.71 42.74 6.80
#